data_989ce75cc3b3b7f9b57d8a94159869f7
#
_entry.id   989ce75cc3b3b7f9b57d8a94159869f7
#
_cell.length_a   1.000
_cell.length_b   1.000
_cell.length_c   1.000
_cell.angle_alpha   90.00
_cell.angle_beta   90.00
_cell.angle_gamma   90.00
#
_symmetry.space_group_name_H-M   'P 1'
#
loop_
_entity.id
_entity.type
_entity.pdbx_description
1 polymer ?
#
loop_
_entity_poly.entity_id
_entity_poly.type
_entity_poly.pdbx_seq_one_letter_code
_entity_poly.pdbx_strand_id
1 'polypeptide(L)'
;MKALRTLNPLFWKYRNRLVAGFVFIIFTNGLAVFAPALVGEGINVLREAYVNYLEPVANATNETEITAVFERNKGIELPQILATISDWIGISSDWDGEVNSMKDVHRLVIVIAIFQAILYLISFLIKGIFLYFTRQTIIVNSRIMEFDLKKRIYAHYQKLDASFYKANDTGDLMNRISEDVSKVRMYLGPAVMYSLNLAALIILVVWIMLTIDVTLTIYALLPLPLMSVGIYFISTKINKLSDAVARKQSDISSFAQQHISGIRVLKSYAREAKSAIRFEQESDEYKSHVLKLVKVEALFMPIIILLVGLSTVLTVYVGGLRVMEGQLELGHIFQFIFYVNLLTWPFASVGWVTSLVQKAEASMARILHFLDTEPEIVSESNVKSGAENNFEAEYNPSAGLVFKDVGFTYSETGIKALEGLNFTLEVGTTVAITGRTGSGKSTILQLVMRMMDPTEGSISFKGAELGLWKLETYREHTGYVPQDVFLFSDTIENNISFGVKEF
;
A
#
# COMPACT_ATOMS: atom_id res chain seq x y z
N MET A 1 -14.73 5.83 2.89
CA MET A 1 -13.83 6.17 1.75
C MET A 1 -13.88 7.65 1.36
N LYS A 2 -14.19 8.57 2.30
CA LYS A 2 -14.19 10.02 2.02
C LYS A 2 -12.77 10.59 1.94
N ALA A 3 -11.88 10.13 2.82
CA ALA A 3 -10.51 10.62 2.89
C ALA A 3 -9.67 10.25 1.65
N LEU A 4 -9.79 9.03 1.12
CA LEU A 4 -9.07 8.62 -0.08
C LEU A 4 -9.48 9.36 -1.35
N ARG A 5 -10.71 9.94 -1.40
CA ARG A 5 -11.14 10.76 -2.54
C ARG A 5 -10.31 12.02 -2.72
N THR A 6 -9.70 12.54 -1.66
CA THR A 6 -8.81 13.71 -1.73
C THR A 6 -7.52 13.43 -2.48
N LEU A 7 -7.21 12.15 -2.75
CA LEU A 7 -6.07 11.72 -3.57
C LEU A 7 -6.37 11.76 -5.09
N ASN A 8 -7.63 12.00 -5.49
CA ASN A 8 -8.00 12.06 -6.91
C ASN A 8 -7.13 13.00 -7.75
N PRO A 9 -6.76 14.22 -7.29
CA PRO A 9 -5.86 15.10 -8.03
C PRO A 9 -4.49 14.45 -8.32
N LEU A 10 -3.97 13.61 -7.40
CA LEU A 10 -2.72 12.87 -7.64
C LEU A 10 -2.91 11.81 -8.71
N PHE A 11 -4.03 11.07 -8.72
CA PHE A 11 -4.35 10.13 -9.79
C PHE A 11 -4.45 10.83 -11.15
N TRP A 12 -5.08 11.99 -11.22
CA TRP A 12 -5.17 12.78 -12.45
C TRP A 12 -3.80 13.30 -12.93
N LYS A 13 -2.96 13.78 -12.01
CA LYS A 13 -1.59 14.24 -12.31
C LYS A 13 -0.77 13.14 -12.98
N TYR A 14 -0.93 11.89 -12.55
CA TYR A 14 -0.12 10.75 -13.01
C TYR A 14 -0.90 9.74 -13.89
N ARG A 15 -2.05 10.14 -14.44
CA ARG A 15 -2.97 9.27 -15.19
C ARG A 15 -2.33 8.49 -16.33
N ASN A 16 -1.41 9.10 -17.10
CA ASN A 16 -0.79 8.45 -18.25
C ASN A 16 0.03 7.19 -17.83
N ARG A 17 0.74 7.26 -16.71
CA ARG A 17 1.48 6.11 -16.16
C ARG A 17 0.53 5.02 -15.63
N LEU A 18 -0.57 5.42 -15.01
CA LEU A 18 -1.57 4.48 -14.50
C LEU A 18 -2.29 3.76 -15.63
N VAL A 19 -2.66 4.48 -16.71
CA VAL A 19 -3.26 3.88 -17.92
C VAL A 19 -2.30 2.92 -18.58
N ALA A 20 -1.02 3.30 -18.75
CA ALA A 20 0.01 2.39 -19.26
C ALA A 20 0.14 1.14 -18.41
N GLY A 21 0.16 1.29 -17.07
CA GLY A 21 0.18 0.17 -16.14
C GLY A 21 -1.03 -0.75 -16.27
N PHE A 22 -2.22 -0.19 -16.49
CA PHE A 22 -3.44 -0.96 -16.73
C PHE A 22 -3.36 -1.75 -18.05
N VAL A 23 -2.87 -1.14 -19.12
CA VAL A 23 -2.63 -1.83 -20.39
C VAL A 23 -1.67 -3.00 -20.20
N PHE A 24 -0.55 -2.81 -19.49
CA PHE A 24 0.39 -3.89 -19.20
C PHE A 24 -0.24 -5.00 -18.33
N ILE A 25 -1.15 -4.69 -17.42
CA ILE A 25 -1.92 -5.69 -16.66
C ILE A 25 -2.77 -6.54 -17.60
N ILE A 26 -3.46 -5.93 -18.56
CA ILE A 26 -4.29 -6.66 -19.54
C ILE A 26 -3.42 -7.64 -20.34
N PHE A 27 -2.27 -7.19 -20.87
CA PHE A 27 -1.35 -8.06 -21.61
C PHE A 27 -0.78 -9.18 -20.73
N THR A 28 -0.39 -8.88 -19.49
CA THR A 28 0.11 -9.87 -18.53
C THR A 28 -0.93 -10.96 -18.25
N ASN A 29 -2.19 -10.57 -18.06
CA ASN A 29 -3.29 -11.49 -17.79
C ASN A 29 -3.72 -12.25 -19.05
N GLY A 30 -3.71 -11.63 -20.22
CA GLY A 30 -3.96 -12.30 -21.49
C GLY A 30 -2.98 -13.45 -21.72
N LEU A 31 -1.68 -13.21 -21.53
CA LEU A 31 -0.66 -14.24 -21.62
C LEU A 31 -0.78 -15.31 -20.51
N ALA A 32 -1.24 -14.93 -19.31
CA ALA A 32 -1.48 -15.87 -18.23
C ALA A 32 -2.63 -16.85 -18.56
N VAL A 33 -3.64 -16.38 -19.28
CA VAL A 33 -4.81 -17.19 -19.69
C VAL A 33 -4.51 -18.02 -20.94
N PHE A 34 -3.62 -17.54 -21.80
CA PHE A 34 -3.19 -18.26 -23.00
C PHE A 34 -2.41 -19.55 -22.68
N ALA A 35 -1.57 -19.55 -21.65
CA ALA A 35 -0.74 -20.71 -21.29
C ALA A 35 -1.54 -22.00 -20.96
N PRO A 36 -2.63 -21.98 -20.17
CA PRO A 36 -3.50 -23.13 -19.96
C PRO A 36 -4.17 -23.65 -21.25
N ALA A 37 -4.52 -22.76 -22.17
CA ALA A 37 -5.09 -23.15 -23.47
C ALA A 37 -4.11 -23.99 -24.30
N LEU A 38 -2.84 -23.57 -24.36
CA LEU A 38 -1.78 -24.35 -25.03
C LEU A 38 -1.64 -25.78 -24.44
N VAL A 39 -1.72 -25.90 -23.11
CA VAL A 39 -1.63 -27.23 -22.46
C VAL A 39 -2.86 -28.06 -22.80
N GLY A 40 -4.06 -27.46 -22.78
CA GLY A 40 -5.29 -28.15 -23.18
C GLY A 40 -5.23 -28.71 -24.60
N GLU A 41 -4.83 -27.85 -25.55
CA GLU A 41 -4.67 -28.30 -26.96
C GLU A 41 -3.60 -29.38 -27.11
N GLY A 42 -2.48 -29.31 -26.37
CA GLY A 42 -1.46 -30.37 -26.38
C GLY A 42 -1.99 -31.70 -25.94
N ILE A 43 -2.86 -31.73 -24.94
CA ILE A 43 -3.51 -32.93 -24.47
C ILE A 43 -4.47 -33.51 -25.51
N ASN A 44 -5.19 -32.62 -26.23
CA ASN A 44 -6.08 -33.04 -27.31
C ASN A 44 -5.32 -33.72 -28.45
N VAL A 45 -4.17 -33.16 -28.88
CA VAL A 45 -3.28 -33.78 -29.87
C VAL A 45 -2.79 -35.15 -29.43
N LEU A 46 -2.38 -35.31 -28.18
CA LEU A 46 -1.96 -36.60 -27.63
C LEU A 46 -3.10 -37.63 -27.64
N ARG A 47 -4.33 -37.17 -27.31
CA ARG A 47 -5.52 -38.03 -27.37
C ARG A 47 -5.84 -38.43 -28.80
N GLU A 48 -5.78 -37.51 -29.74
CA GLU A 48 -6.03 -37.75 -31.16
C GLU A 48 -5.03 -38.76 -31.71
N ALA A 49 -3.74 -38.58 -31.42
CA ALA A 49 -2.69 -39.56 -31.80
C ALA A 49 -2.93 -40.96 -31.19
N TYR A 50 -3.39 -41.01 -29.93
CA TYR A 50 -3.71 -42.24 -29.26
C TYR A 50 -4.89 -42.98 -29.92
N VAL A 51 -6.01 -42.29 -30.08
CA VAL A 51 -7.28 -42.84 -30.58
C VAL A 51 -7.19 -43.22 -32.07
N ASN A 52 -6.55 -42.40 -32.88
CA ASN A 52 -6.51 -42.59 -34.33
C ASN A 52 -5.40 -43.54 -34.79
N TYR A 53 -4.32 -43.68 -34.01
CA TYR A 53 -3.15 -44.50 -34.43
C TYR A 53 -2.72 -45.54 -33.40
N LEU A 54 -2.44 -45.17 -32.16
CA LEU A 54 -1.84 -46.05 -31.16
C LEU A 54 -2.76 -47.22 -30.77
N GLU A 55 -4.01 -46.93 -30.44
CA GLU A 55 -4.99 -47.92 -30.01
C GLU A 55 -5.38 -48.87 -31.15
N PRO A 56 -5.70 -48.39 -32.38
CA PRO A 56 -6.00 -49.26 -33.51
C PRO A 56 -4.81 -50.15 -33.92
N VAL A 57 -3.58 -49.60 -33.93
CA VAL A 57 -2.38 -50.40 -34.27
C VAL A 57 -2.07 -51.43 -33.20
N ALA A 58 -2.29 -51.14 -31.90
CA ALA A 58 -2.10 -52.06 -30.80
C ALA A 58 -3.09 -53.25 -30.84
N ASN A 59 -4.30 -53.01 -31.39
CA ASN A 59 -5.35 -54.03 -31.52
C ASN A 59 -5.33 -54.76 -32.86
N ALA A 60 -4.51 -54.33 -33.85
CA ALA A 60 -4.41 -54.93 -35.16
C ALA A 60 -3.73 -56.30 -35.07
N THR A 61 -4.31 -57.31 -35.74
CA THR A 61 -3.83 -58.72 -35.78
C THR A 61 -2.94 -59.00 -36.97
N ASN A 62 -3.00 -58.20 -38.03
CA ASN A 62 -2.29 -58.40 -39.31
C ASN A 62 -1.68 -57.07 -39.83
N GLU A 63 -0.59 -57.18 -40.64
CA GLU A 63 0.03 -56.00 -41.29
C GLU A 63 -0.92 -55.21 -42.21
N THR A 64 -1.88 -55.90 -42.84
CA THR A 64 -2.92 -55.26 -43.69
C THR A 64 -3.86 -54.36 -42.85
N GLU A 65 -4.19 -54.70 -41.62
CA GLU A 65 -4.98 -53.87 -40.70
C GLU A 65 -4.18 -52.65 -40.27
N ILE A 66 -2.89 -52.82 -40.00
CA ILE A 66 -1.99 -51.71 -39.64
C ILE A 66 -1.90 -50.71 -40.79
N THR A 67 -1.74 -51.18 -42.05
CA THR A 67 -1.66 -50.31 -43.20
C THR A 67 -2.99 -49.57 -43.43
N ALA A 68 -4.13 -50.24 -43.23
CA ALA A 68 -5.46 -49.63 -43.35
C ALA A 68 -5.71 -48.52 -42.30
N VAL A 69 -5.10 -48.58 -41.09
CA VAL A 69 -5.17 -47.50 -40.09
C VAL A 69 -4.49 -46.24 -40.61
N PHE A 70 -3.32 -46.35 -41.23
CA PHE A 70 -2.59 -45.21 -41.78
C PHE A 70 -3.26 -44.64 -43.06
N GLU A 71 -3.86 -45.48 -43.93
CA GLU A 71 -4.61 -45.01 -45.07
C GLU A 71 -5.91 -44.32 -44.70
N ARG A 72 -6.55 -44.69 -43.59
CA ARG A 72 -7.80 -44.11 -43.13
C ARG A 72 -7.60 -42.77 -42.47
N ASN A 73 -6.51 -42.59 -41.77
CA ASN A 73 -6.23 -41.39 -40.99
C ASN A 73 -5.15 -40.56 -41.71
N LYS A 74 -5.53 -39.46 -42.35
CA LYS A 74 -4.66 -38.64 -43.22
C LYS A 74 -3.74 -37.66 -42.47
N GLY A 75 -3.41 -37.92 -41.23
CA GLY A 75 -2.55 -37.04 -40.41
C GLY A 75 -3.19 -36.60 -39.08
N ILE A 76 -2.44 -35.93 -38.24
CA ILE A 76 -2.91 -35.31 -36.98
C ILE A 76 -3.12 -33.83 -37.27
N GLU A 77 -4.33 -33.34 -37.03
CA GLU A 77 -4.62 -31.92 -37.23
C GLU A 77 -3.79 -31.03 -36.27
N LEU A 78 -3.24 -29.96 -36.79
CA LEU A 78 -2.56 -28.97 -35.97
C LEU A 78 -3.58 -28.29 -35.05
N PRO A 79 -3.29 -28.15 -33.76
CA PRO A 79 -4.11 -27.37 -32.83
C PRO A 79 -4.39 -25.98 -33.37
N GLN A 80 -5.65 -25.47 -33.21
CA GLN A 80 -6.07 -24.20 -33.78
C GLN A 80 -5.14 -23.02 -33.43
N ILE A 81 -4.64 -23.00 -32.20
CA ILE A 81 -3.68 -21.97 -31.77
C ILE A 81 -2.37 -22.10 -32.53
N LEU A 82 -1.87 -23.31 -32.75
CA LEU A 82 -0.63 -23.55 -33.50
C LEU A 82 -0.81 -23.23 -34.99
N ALA A 83 -1.92 -23.61 -35.59
CA ALA A 83 -2.26 -23.28 -36.97
C ALA A 83 -2.31 -21.74 -37.16
N THR A 84 -3.01 -21.04 -36.30
CA THR A 84 -3.09 -19.56 -36.33
C THR A 84 -1.72 -18.89 -36.19
N ILE A 85 -0.85 -19.41 -35.32
CA ILE A 85 0.49 -18.86 -35.11
C ILE A 85 1.42 -19.18 -36.27
N SER A 86 1.35 -20.42 -36.82
CA SER A 86 2.14 -20.80 -38.00
C SER A 86 1.82 -19.96 -39.19
N ASP A 87 0.54 -19.70 -39.45
CA ASP A 87 0.07 -18.81 -40.53
C ASP A 87 0.58 -17.38 -40.36
N TRP A 88 0.55 -16.88 -39.10
CA TRP A 88 1.01 -15.51 -38.77
C TRP A 88 2.54 -15.35 -38.89
N ILE A 89 3.33 -16.41 -38.63
CA ILE A 89 4.80 -16.41 -38.77
C ILE A 89 5.22 -16.70 -40.22
N GLY A 90 4.27 -17.09 -41.13
CA GLY A 90 4.54 -17.41 -42.52
C GLY A 90 5.22 -18.79 -42.67
N ILE A 91 5.12 -19.65 -41.67
CA ILE A 91 5.46 -21.05 -41.80
C ILE A 91 4.20 -21.70 -42.37
N SER A 92 4.23 -22.06 -43.68
CA SER A 92 3.10 -22.71 -44.35
C SER A 92 2.58 -23.86 -43.52
N SER A 93 1.27 -23.92 -43.31
CA SER A 93 0.55 -25.02 -42.63
C SER A 93 0.57 -26.33 -43.47
N ASP A 94 1.30 -26.37 -44.59
CA ASP A 94 1.58 -27.59 -45.38
C ASP A 94 2.45 -28.59 -44.58
N TRP A 95 2.06 -28.84 -43.38
CA TRP A 95 2.48 -29.99 -42.60
C TRP A 95 1.62 -31.19 -43.01
N ASP A 96 1.41 -31.37 -44.32
CA ASP A 96 0.91 -32.62 -44.92
C ASP A 96 1.97 -33.72 -44.77
N GLY A 97 2.38 -33.94 -43.50
CA GLY A 97 3.17 -35.09 -43.16
C GLY A 97 2.29 -36.34 -43.31
N GLU A 98 2.33 -36.97 -44.50
CA GLU A 98 1.75 -38.27 -44.67
C GLU A 98 2.27 -39.19 -43.54
N VAL A 99 1.37 -39.60 -42.67
CA VAL A 99 1.68 -40.48 -41.55
C VAL A 99 1.57 -41.94 -42.09
N ASN A 100 2.69 -42.44 -42.54
CA ASN A 100 2.75 -43.80 -43.13
C ASN A 100 3.27 -44.84 -42.15
N SER A 101 3.75 -44.46 -40.99
CA SER A 101 4.29 -45.35 -39.99
C SER A 101 4.13 -44.85 -38.56
N MET A 102 4.19 -45.74 -37.58
CA MET A 102 4.21 -45.34 -36.15
C MET A 102 5.37 -44.42 -35.78
N LYS A 103 6.49 -44.50 -36.53
CA LYS A 103 7.63 -43.59 -36.32
C LYS A 103 7.26 -42.16 -36.72
N ASP A 104 6.45 -41.96 -37.75
CA ASP A 104 5.98 -40.68 -38.21
C ASP A 104 5.01 -40.08 -37.21
N VAL A 105 4.07 -40.89 -36.66
CA VAL A 105 3.17 -40.45 -35.54
C VAL A 105 3.99 -39.97 -34.36
N HIS A 106 4.94 -40.74 -33.85
CA HIS A 106 5.77 -40.33 -32.73
C HIS A 106 6.58 -39.08 -33.02
N ARG A 107 7.17 -38.99 -34.23
CA ARG A 107 7.93 -37.81 -34.65
C ARG A 107 7.04 -36.54 -34.66
N LEU A 108 5.84 -36.63 -35.23
CA LEU A 108 4.91 -35.55 -35.35
C LEU A 108 4.45 -35.04 -33.94
N VAL A 109 4.03 -35.97 -33.08
CA VAL A 109 3.63 -35.65 -31.69
C VAL A 109 4.77 -35.01 -30.91
N ILE A 110 6.01 -35.52 -31.06
CA ILE A 110 7.17 -34.92 -30.38
C ILE A 110 7.44 -33.50 -30.90
N VAL A 111 7.37 -33.26 -32.19
CA VAL A 111 7.59 -31.92 -32.79
C VAL A 111 6.52 -30.93 -32.33
N ILE A 112 5.24 -31.33 -32.34
CA ILE A 112 4.14 -30.51 -31.83
C ILE A 112 4.34 -30.20 -30.35
N ALA A 113 4.68 -31.21 -29.53
CA ALA A 113 4.92 -31.01 -28.10
C ALA A 113 6.10 -30.07 -27.81
N ILE A 114 7.21 -30.19 -28.56
CA ILE A 114 8.36 -29.29 -28.46
C ILE A 114 7.95 -27.85 -28.85
N PHE A 115 7.23 -27.71 -29.94
CA PHE A 115 6.77 -26.37 -30.38
C PHE A 115 5.84 -25.71 -29.38
N GLN A 116 4.89 -26.44 -28.81
CA GLN A 116 4.02 -25.96 -27.74
C GLN A 116 4.81 -25.59 -26.48
N ALA A 117 5.80 -26.41 -26.10
CA ALA A 117 6.67 -26.12 -24.96
C ALA A 117 7.47 -24.82 -25.18
N ILE A 118 7.97 -24.59 -26.39
CA ILE A 118 8.67 -23.35 -26.75
C ILE A 118 7.72 -22.14 -26.66
N LEU A 119 6.52 -22.26 -27.23
CA LEU A 119 5.50 -21.17 -27.15
C LEU A 119 5.11 -20.89 -25.72
N TYR A 120 4.94 -21.91 -24.90
CA TYR A 120 4.67 -21.76 -23.48
C TYR A 120 5.79 -20.97 -22.79
N LEU A 121 7.06 -21.34 -23.00
CA LEU A 121 8.21 -20.63 -22.46
C LEU A 121 8.29 -19.17 -22.92
N ILE A 122 8.08 -18.93 -24.21
CA ILE A 122 8.06 -17.59 -24.80
C ILE A 122 6.93 -16.75 -24.16
N SER A 123 5.74 -17.32 -24.00
CA SER A 123 4.61 -16.63 -23.39
C SER A 123 4.92 -16.20 -21.94
N PHE A 124 5.58 -17.04 -21.16
CA PHE A 124 6.02 -16.70 -19.81
C PHE A 124 7.13 -15.67 -19.77
N LEU A 125 8.07 -15.70 -20.73
CA LEU A 125 9.10 -14.66 -20.85
C LEU A 125 8.47 -13.29 -21.14
N ILE A 126 7.59 -13.22 -22.13
CA ILE A 126 6.88 -11.99 -22.51
C ILE A 126 6.01 -11.49 -21.35
N LYS A 127 5.27 -12.41 -20.70
CA LYS A 127 4.51 -12.11 -19.47
C LYS A 127 5.41 -11.48 -18.38
N GLY A 128 6.62 -12.03 -18.19
CA GLY A 128 7.60 -11.48 -17.24
C GLY A 128 8.00 -10.04 -17.57
N ILE A 129 8.22 -9.73 -18.85
CA ILE A 129 8.53 -8.39 -19.33
C ILE A 129 7.36 -7.42 -19.05
N PHE A 130 6.13 -7.80 -19.40
CA PHE A 130 4.96 -6.95 -19.11
C PHE A 130 4.71 -6.77 -17.61
N LEU A 131 4.95 -7.81 -16.80
CA LEU A 131 4.87 -7.72 -15.34
C LEU A 131 5.91 -6.74 -14.77
N TYR A 132 7.13 -6.73 -15.32
CA TYR A 132 8.14 -5.74 -14.97
C TYR A 132 7.66 -4.32 -15.29
N PHE A 133 7.14 -4.07 -16.49
CA PHE A 133 6.61 -2.75 -16.87
C PHE A 133 5.38 -2.35 -16.02
N THR A 134 4.52 -3.28 -15.66
CA THR A 134 3.41 -3.04 -14.72
C THR A 134 3.92 -2.50 -13.38
N ARG A 135 4.97 -3.12 -12.83
CA ARG A 135 5.58 -2.67 -11.58
C ARG A 135 6.26 -1.31 -11.73
N GLN A 136 6.98 -1.08 -12.82
CA GLN A 136 7.64 0.20 -13.10
C GLN A 136 6.63 1.35 -13.26
N THR A 137 5.49 1.09 -13.87
CA THR A 137 4.46 2.12 -14.07
C THR A 137 3.63 2.39 -12.83
N ILE A 138 3.16 1.38 -12.10
CA ILE A 138 2.24 1.57 -10.97
C ILE A 138 2.99 1.74 -9.65
N ILE A 139 3.94 0.82 -9.32
CA ILE A 139 4.61 0.86 -8.02
C ILE A 139 5.58 2.03 -7.92
N VAL A 140 6.39 2.28 -8.97
CA VAL A 140 7.28 3.45 -8.98
C VAL A 140 6.47 4.74 -8.92
N ASN A 141 5.34 4.81 -9.65
CA ASN A 141 4.44 5.96 -9.59
C ASN A 141 3.90 6.23 -8.17
N SER A 142 3.56 5.16 -7.42
CA SER A 142 3.13 5.32 -6.03
C SER A 142 4.22 5.89 -5.11
N ARG A 143 5.51 5.64 -5.43
CA ARG A 143 6.65 6.24 -4.71
C ARG A 143 6.78 7.74 -5.01
N ILE A 144 6.53 8.15 -6.25
CA ILE A 144 6.52 9.56 -6.63
C ILE A 144 5.36 10.29 -5.92
N MET A 145 4.18 9.67 -5.88
CA MET A 145 3.03 10.22 -5.14
C MET A 145 3.29 10.30 -3.62
N GLU A 146 3.99 9.30 -3.05
CA GLU A 146 4.46 9.33 -1.66
C GLU A 146 5.36 10.54 -1.40
N PHE A 147 6.33 10.78 -2.30
CA PHE A 147 7.22 11.94 -2.21
C PHE A 147 6.43 13.26 -2.25
N ASP A 148 5.48 13.41 -3.18
CA ASP A 148 4.64 14.60 -3.28
C ASP A 148 3.83 14.83 -1.98
N LEU A 149 3.29 13.76 -1.38
CA LEU A 149 2.54 13.83 -0.14
C LEU A 149 3.43 14.21 1.04
N LYS A 150 4.62 13.61 1.15
CA LYS A 150 5.61 13.95 2.17
C LYS A 150 6.06 15.42 2.06
N LYS A 151 6.31 15.89 0.83
CA LYS A 151 6.66 17.29 0.58
C LYS A 151 5.54 18.24 1.05
N ARG A 152 4.28 17.89 0.77
CA ARG A 152 3.12 18.68 1.21
C ARG A 152 2.99 18.71 2.74
N ILE A 153 3.15 17.55 3.40
CA ILE A 153 3.13 17.43 4.86
C ILE A 153 4.27 18.24 5.47
N TYR A 154 5.49 18.10 4.95
CA TYR A 154 6.65 18.81 5.46
C TYR A 154 6.51 20.34 5.30
N ALA A 155 6.01 20.80 4.15
CA ALA A 155 5.73 22.21 3.93
C ALA A 155 4.65 22.76 4.90
N HIS A 156 3.71 21.91 5.30
CA HIS A 156 2.69 22.27 6.28
C HIS A 156 3.28 22.33 7.70
N TYR A 157 4.18 21.39 8.08
CA TYR A 157 4.91 21.49 9.36
C TYR A 157 5.63 22.83 9.51
N GLN A 158 6.24 23.35 8.45
CA GLN A 158 6.95 24.64 8.52
C GLN A 158 6.04 25.84 8.69
N LYS A 159 4.72 25.70 8.50
CA LYS A 159 3.73 26.80 8.63
C LYS A 159 3.12 26.88 10.02
N LEU A 160 3.14 25.78 10.77
CA LEU A 160 2.48 25.70 12.07
C LEU A 160 3.30 26.37 13.16
N ASP A 161 2.61 26.86 14.18
CA ASP A 161 3.16 27.63 15.29
C ASP A 161 3.81 26.79 16.38
N ALA A 162 4.59 27.41 17.23
CA ALA A 162 5.22 26.76 18.37
C ALA A 162 4.21 26.17 19.37
N SER A 163 3.00 26.73 19.49
CA SER A 163 1.89 26.21 20.28
C SER A 163 1.49 24.81 19.83
N PHE A 164 1.33 24.59 18.52
CA PHE A 164 1.02 23.29 17.95
C PHE A 164 2.05 22.21 18.34
N TYR A 165 3.34 22.55 18.30
CA TYR A 165 4.43 21.61 18.66
C TYR A 165 4.52 21.32 20.16
N LYS A 166 4.03 22.23 21.02
CA LYS A 166 3.90 21.96 22.46
C LYS A 166 2.73 21.04 22.77
N ALA A 167 1.64 21.17 22.04
CA ALA A 167 0.42 20.38 22.21
C ALA A 167 0.52 18.94 21.62
N ASN A 168 1.40 18.73 20.66
CA ASN A 168 1.51 17.46 19.92
C ASN A 168 2.86 16.82 20.15
N ASP A 169 2.84 15.50 20.46
CA ASP A 169 4.07 14.70 20.61
C ASP A 169 4.82 14.61 19.26
N THR A 170 6.12 14.89 19.30
CA THR A 170 7.00 14.79 18.13
C THR A 170 7.00 13.39 17.53
N GLY A 171 6.87 12.34 18.35
CA GLY A 171 6.78 10.96 17.89
C GLY A 171 5.52 10.72 17.04
N ASP A 172 4.37 11.26 17.46
CA ASP A 172 3.13 11.17 16.67
C ASP A 172 3.23 11.92 15.33
N LEU A 173 3.83 13.11 15.35
CA LEU A 173 4.08 13.89 14.14
C LEU A 173 5.00 13.14 13.16
N MET A 174 6.07 12.52 13.66
CA MET A 174 6.97 11.69 12.84
C MET A 174 6.28 10.46 12.28
N ASN A 175 5.36 9.83 13.02
CA ASN A 175 4.55 8.72 12.54
C ASN A 175 3.63 9.12 11.39
N ARG A 176 3.10 10.34 11.37
CA ARG A 176 2.25 10.84 10.28
C ARG A 176 3.01 10.91 8.95
N ILE A 177 4.24 11.49 8.95
CA ILE A 177 5.04 11.63 7.71
C ILE A 177 5.69 10.31 7.27
N SER A 178 5.91 9.36 8.18
CA SER A 178 6.57 8.08 7.88
C SER A 178 5.57 6.95 7.66
N GLU A 179 4.87 6.53 8.72
CA GLU A 179 4.05 5.32 8.72
C GLU A 179 2.70 5.55 8.04
N ASP A 180 1.99 6.66 8.35
CA ASP A 180 0.70 6.93 7.74
C ASP A 180 0.82 7.17 6.24
N VAL A 181 1.81 7.93 5.80
CA VAL A 181 2.08 8.12 4.37
C VAL A 181 2.45 6.80 3.69
N SER A 182 3.19 5.91 4.37
CA SER A 182 3.49 4.57 3.84
C SER A 182 2.22 3.72 3.66
N LYS A 183 1.26 3.78 4.59
CA LYS A 183 -0.04 3.10 4.47
C LYS A 183 -0.86 3.65 3.29
N VAL A 184 -0.86 4.97 3.10
CA VAL A 184 -1.50 5.60 1.93
C VAL A 184 -0.82 5.20 0.62
N ARG A 185 0.52 5.11 0.58
CA ARG A 185 1.26 4.61 -0.58
C ARG A 185 0.90 3.16 -0.92
N MET A 186 0.69 2.29 0.10
CA MET A 186 0.25 0.91 -0.13
C MET A 186 -1.11 0.84 -0.83
N TYR A 187 -1.96 1.84 -0.63
CA TYR A 187 -3.19 2.00 -1.42
C TYR A 187 -2.91 2.48 -2.84
N LEU A 188 -2.13 3.57 -3.00
CA LEU A 188 -1.84 4.19 -4.30
C LEU A 188 -1.12 3.27 -5.29
N GLY A 189 -0.33 2.33 -4.83
CA GLY A 189 0.41 1.37 -5.64
C GLY A 189 -0.15 -0.06 -5.53
N PRO A 190 0.25 -0.82 -4.50
CA PRO A 190 -0.11 -2.23 -4.38
C PRO A 190 -1.62 -2.48 -4.42
N ALA A 191 -2.44 -1.77 -3.61
CA ALA A 191 -3.88 -2.05 -3.59
C ALA A 191 -4.54 -1.76 -4.95
N VAL A 192 -4.21 -0.64 -5.61
CA VAL A 192 -4.70 -0.32 -6.95
C VAL A 192 -4.23 -1.35 -7.97
N MET A 193 -2.93 -1.69 -7.97
CA MET A 193 -2.37 -2.67 -8.91
C MET A 193 -3.04 -4.04 -8.76
N TYR A 194 -3.14 -4.55 -7.53
CA TYR A 194 -3.75 -5.86 -7.30
C TYR A 194 -5.25 -5.84 -7.58
N SER A 195 -5.99 -4.78 -7.22
CA SER A 195 -7.43 -4.68 -7.54
C SER A 195 -7.68 -4.73 -9.05
N LEU A 196 -6.90 -3.97 -9.84
CA LEU A 196 -7.01 -3.97 -11.30
C LEU A 196 -6.61 -5.34 -11.89
N ASN A 197 -5.52 -5.93 -11.38
CA ASN A 197 -5.06 -7.24 -11.83
C ASN A 197 -6.09 -8.33 -11.53
N LEU A 198 -6.66 -8.36 -10.31
CA LEU A 198 -7.69 -9.32 -9.92
C LEU A 198 -8.94 -9.19 -10.82
N ALA A 199 -9.43 -7.96 -11.00
CA ALA A 199 -10.60 -7.71 -11.83
C ALA A 199 -10.35 -8.14 -13.29
N ALA A 200 -9.23 -7.73 -13.88
CA ALA A 200 -8.88 -8.09 -15.26
C ALA A 200 -8.73 -9.61 -15.43
N LEU A 201 -8.05 -10.28 -14.49
CA LEU A 201 -7.84 -11.73 -14.56
C LEU A 201 -9.16 -12.50 -14.43
N ILE A 202 -10.01 -12.14 -13.44
CA ILE A 202 -11.30 -12.80 -13.24
C ILE A 202 -12.16 -12.63 -14.49
N ILE A 203 -12.27 -11.41 -15.04
CA ILE A 203 -13.08 -11.13 -16.23
C ILE A 203 -12.57 -11.96 -17.41
N LEU A 204 -11.26 -11.96 -17.69
CA LEU A 204 -10.70 -12.69 -18.82
C LEU A 204 -10.87 -14.20 -18.68
N VAL A 205 -10.55 -14.76 -17.54
CA VAL A 205 -10.65 -16.22 -17.30
C VAL A 205 -12.10 -16.67 -17.38
N VAL A 206 -13.01 -16.00 -16.68
CA VAL A 206 -14.45 -16.36 -16.69
C VAL A 206 -15.04 -16.24 -18.09
N TRP A 207 -14.68 -15.18 -18.82
CA TRP A 207 -15.14 -15.02 -20.21
C TRP A 207 -14.71 -16.19 -21.09
N ILE A 208 -13.44 -16.61 -21.04
CA ILE A 208 -12.94 -17.73 -21.84
C ILE A 208 -13.58 -19.04 -21.39
N MET A 209 -13.70 -19.28 -20.07
CA MET A 209 -14.38 -20.49 -19.57
C MET A 209 -15.82 -20.59 -20.09
N LEU A 210 -16.56 -19.46 -20.10
CA LEU A 210 -17.93 -19.40 -20.62
C LEU A 210 -18.00 -19.65 -22.14
N THR A 211 -17.00 -19.27 -22.93
CA THR A 211 -16.96 -19.54 -24.36
C THR A 211 -16.70 -21.02 -24.69
N ILE A 212 -16.04 -21.75 -23.78
CA ILE A 212 -15.76 -23.20 -23.93
C ILE A 212 -17.00 -24.00 -23.53
N ASP A 213 -17.45 -23.89 -22.27
CA ASP A 213 -18.63 -24.59 -21.77
C ASP A 213 -19.25 -23.88 -20.58
N VAL A 214 -20.51 -23.46 -20.70
CA VAL A 214 -21.22 -22.70 -19.65
C VAL A 214 -21.51 -23.58 -18.44
N THR A 215 -21.92 -24.83 -18.67
CA THR A 215 -22.27 -25.78 -17.60
C THR A 215 -21.06 -26.08 -16.75
N LEU A 216 -19.95 -26.47 -17.37
CA LEU A 216 -18.70 -26.76 -16.67
C LEU A 216 -18.18 -25.54 -15.91
N THR A 217 -18.31 -24.33 -16.49
CA THR A 217 -17.90 -23.08 -15.85
C THR A 217 -18.65 -22.83 -14.54
N ILE A 218 -19.98 -23.02 -14.54
CA ILE A 218 -20.79 -22.84 -13.32
C ILE A 218 -20.34 -23.80 -12.22
N TYR A 219 -20.18 -25.09 -12.52
CA TYR A 219 -19.78 -26.09 -11.52
C TYR A 219 -18.33 -25.87 -11.05
N ALA A 220 -17.40 -25.54 -11.95
CA ALA A 220 -16.01 -25.28 -11.61
C ALA A 220 -15.84 -24.03 -10.74
N LEU A 221 -16.63 -22.98 -10.99
CA LEU A 221 -16.52 -21.71 -10.25
C LEU A 221 -17.34 -21.70 -8.95
N LEU A 222 -18.33 -22.58 -8.77
CA LEU A 222 -19.23 -22.58 -7.62
C LEU A 222 -18.52 -22.57 -6.25
N PRO A 223 -17.42 -23.33 -6.01
CA PRO A 223 -16.71 -23.31 -4.75
C PRO A 223 -15.91 -22.02 -4.49
N LEU A 224 -15.51 -21.26 -5.52
CA LEU A 224 -14.62 -20.09 -5.36
C LEU A 224 -15.30 -18.89 -4.63
N PRO A 225 -16.54 -18.51 -4.93
CA PRO A 225 -17.25 -17.52 -4.13
C PRO A 225 -17.43 -17.94 -2.66
N LEU A 226 -17.73 -19.24 -2.41
CA LEU A 226 -17.81 -19.78 -1.05
C LEU A 226 -16.46 -19.66 -0.33
N MET A 227 -15.34 -19.87 -1.05
CA MET A 227 -14.00 -19.65 -0.51
C MET A 227 -13.80 -18.20 -0.10
N SER A 228 -14.21 -17.22 -0.92
CA SER A 228 -14.08 -15.79 -0.59
C SER A 228 -14.88 -15.42 0.67
N VAL A 229 -16.08 -15.95 0.81
CA VAL A 229 -16.91 -15.76 2.01
C VAL A 229 -16.25 -16.38 3.24
N GLY A 230 -15.77 -17.61 3.13
CA GLY A 230 -15.05 -18.30 4.21
C GLY A 230 -13.79 -17.54 4.65
N ILE A 231 -12.98 -17.10 3.69
CA ILE A 231 -11.77 -16.29 3.93
C ILE A 231 -12.13 -14.96 4.61
N TYR A 232 -13.21 -14.30 4.21
CA TYR A 232 -13.66 -13.06 4.85
C TYR A 232 -13.96 -13.24 6.34
N PHE A 233 -14.71 -14.30 6.71
CA PHE A 233 -15.00 -14.59 8.11
C PHE A 233 -13.75 -14.93 8.93
N ILE A 234 -12.86 -15.76 8.37
CA ILE A 234 -11.59 -16.13 9.00
C ILE A 234 -10.71 -14.91 9.18
N SER A 235 -10.50 -14.10 8.15
CA SER A 235 -9.69 -12.89 8.19
C SER A 235 -10.22 -11.87 9.21
N THR A 236 -11.55 -11.70 9.29
CA THR A 236 -12.16 -10.83 10.30
C THR A 236 -11.86 -11.32 11.73
N LYS A 237 -11.91 -12.63 11.95
CA LYS A 237 -11.60 -13.24 13.25
C LYS A 237 -10.10 -13.14 13.58
N ILE A 238 -9.23 -13.37 12.59
CA ILE A 238 -7.78 -13.18 12.69
C ILE A 238 -7.46 -11.74 13.10
N ASN A 239 -8.03 -10.74 12.44
CA ASN A 239 -7.80 -9.33 12.75
C ASN A 239 -8.18 -9.01 14.22
N LYS A 240 -9.35 -9.45 14.70
CA LYS A 240 -9.77 -9.24 16.10
C LYS A 240 -8.84 -9.91 17.10
N LEU A 241 -8.37 -11.12 16.79
CA LEU A 241 -7.42 -11.83 17.66
C LEU A 241 -6.03 -11.21 17.61
N SER A 242 -5.58 -10.75 16.43
CA SER A 242 -4.31 -10.03 16.28
C SER A 242 -4.30 -8.73 17.08
N ASP A 243 -5.40 -7.98 17.11
CA ASP A 243 -5.53 -6.79 17.95
C ASP A 243 -5.44 -7.12 19.44
N ALA A 244 -6.02 -8.25 19.88
CA ALA A 244 -5.92 -8.70 21.26
C ALA A 244 -4.49 -9.13 21.62
N VAL A 245 -3.80 -9.82 20.71
CA VAL A 245 -2.38 -10.18 20.85
C VAL A 245 -1.51 -8.92 20.93
N ALA A 246 -1.74 -7.94 20.05
CA ALA A 246 -0.99 -6.69 20.03
C ALA A 246 -1.15 -5.89 21.33
N ARG A 247 -2.37 -5.84 21.90
CA ARG A 247 -2.59 -5.21 23.22
C ARG A 247 -1.82 -5.93 24.33
N LYS A 248 -1.90 -7.25 24.40
CA LYS A 248 -1.15 -8.03 25.41
C LYS A 248 0.36 -7.92 25.25
N GLN A 249 0.86 -7.84 24.02
CA GLN A 249 2.27 -7.54 23.73
C GLN A 249 2.69 -6.17 24.28
N SER A 250 1.82 -5.16 24.11
CA SER A 250 2.06 -3.82 24.68
C SER A 250 2.07 -3.84 26.20
N ASP A 251 1.15 -4.60 26.85
CA ASP A 251 1.09 -4.74 28.31
C ASP A 251 2.40 -5.34 28.86
N ILE A 252 2.89 -6.44 28.24
CA ILE A 252 4.17 -7.05 28.61
C ILE A 252 5.34 -6.09 28.42
N SER A 253 5.38 -5.40 27.29
CA SER A 253 6.45 -4.43 27.00
C SER A 253 6.46 -3.28 28.01
N SER A 254 5.28 -2.74 28.34
CA SER A 254 5.14 -1.70 29.37
C SER A 254 5.53 -2.19 30.76
N PHE A 255 5.14 -3.43 31.12
CA PHE A 255 5.53 -4.06 32.35
C PHE A 255 7.05 -4.18 32.45
N ALA A 256 7.70 -4.71 31.42
CA ALA A 256 9.15 -4.86 31.36
C ALA A 256 9.86 -3.49 31.48
N GLN A 257 9.40 -2.50 30.71
CA GLN A 257 9.96 -1.15 30.72
C GLN A 257 9.85 -0.50 32.09
N GLN A 258 8.69 -0.61 32.79
CA GLN A 258 8.48 -0.06 34.14
C GLN A 258 9.42 -0.72 35.13
N HIS A 259 9.58 -2.04 35.07
CA HIS A 259 10.42 -2.78 36.02
C HIS A 259 11.92 -2.56 35.79
N ILE A 260 12.34 -2.41 34.53
CA ILE A 260 13.72 -2.06 34.18
C ILE A 260 14.03 -0.62 34.60
N SER A 261 13.14 0.34 34.29
CA SER A 261 13.32 1.73 34.73
C SER A 261 13.31 1.88 36.25
N GLY A 262 12.44 1.12 36.93
CA GLY A 262 12.32 1.06 38.39
C GLY A 262 13.23 0.05 39.07
N ILE A 263 14.27 -0.49 38.44
CA ILE A 263 15.08 -1.61 38.93
C ILE A 263 15.71 -1.34 40.29
N ARG A 264 16.12 -0.09 40.55
CA ARG A 264 16.68 0.31 41.85
C ARG A 264 15.68 0.14 42.98
N VAL A 265 14.41 0.50 42.77
CA VAL A 265 13.31 0.35 43.69
C VAL A 265 13.02 -1.14 43.92
N LEU A 266 12.94 -1.90 42.83
CA LEU A 266 12.71 -3.34 42.89
C LEU A 266 13.77 -4.06 43.75
N LYS A 267 15.04 -3.71 43.53
CA LYS A 267 16.19 -4.24 44.23
C LYS A 267 16.20 -3.82 45.74
N SER A 268 15.90 -2.55 46.01
CA SER A 268 15.93 -2.04 47.39
C SER A 268 14.89 -2.71 48.32
N TYR A 269 13.77 -3.18 47.74
CA TYR A 269 12.70 -3.87 48.47
C TYR A 269 12.72 -5.39 48.29
N ALA A 270 13.74 -5.97 47.65
CA ALA A 270 13.90 -7.41 47.38
C ALA A 270 12.62 -8.05 46.78
N ARG A 271 12.02 -7.39 45.76
CA ARG A 271 10.74 -7.82 45.16
C ARG A 271 10.89 -8.53 43.80
N GLU A 272 12.08 -8.98 43.44
CA GLU A 272 12.38 -9.62 42.15
C GLU A 272 11.54 -10.88 41.93
N ALA A 273 11.42 -11.76 42.95
CA ALA A 273 10.65 -12.99 42.82
C ALA A 273 9.17 -12.71 42.54
N LYS A 274 8.57 -11.70 43.21
CA LYS A 274 7.17 -11.31 42.99
C LYS A 274 6.97 -10.71 41.61
N SER A 275 7.95 -9.94 41.14
CA SER A 275 7.94 -9.37 39.79
C SER A 275 8.02 -10.46 38.72
N ALA A 276 8.89 -11.48 38.93
CA ALA A 276 9.04 -12.61 38.03
C ALA A 276 7.74 -13.41 37.90
N ILE A 277 7.07 -13.72 38.98
CA ILE A 277 5.78 -14.43 38.99
C ILE A 277 4.72 -13.64 38.21
N ARG A 278 4.66 -12.31 38.37
CA ARG A 278 3.71 -11.49 37.67
C ARG A 278 4.02 -11.41 36.17
N PHE A 279 5.30 -11.33 35.80
CA PHE A 279 5.73 -11.37 34.39
C PHE A 279 5.37 -12.71 33.74
N GLU A 280 5.52 -13.82 34.46
CA GLU A 280 5.11 -15.14 33.99
C GLU A 280 3.61 -15.22 33.77
N GLN A 281 2.77 -14.66 34.65
CA GLN A 281 1.31 -14.59 34.46
C GLN A 281 0.94 -13.80 33.18
N GLU A 282 1.50 -12.60 33.01
CA GLU A 282 1.26 -11.78 31.80
C GLU A 282 1.74 -12.51 30.52
N SER A 283 2.87 -13.24 30.62
CA SER A 283 3.41 -14.03 29.49
C SER A 283 2.51 -15.22 29.15
N ASP A 284 1.93 -15.89 30.14
CA ASP A 284 0.99 -17.00 29.92
C ASP A 284 -0.34 -16.51 29.32
N GLU A 285 -0.82 -15.33 29.74
CA GLU A 285 -1.97 -14.70 29.11
C GLU A 285 -1.69 -14.37 27.63
N TYR A 286 -0.53 -13.74 27.33
CA TYR A 286 -0.10 -13.47 25.96
C TYR A 286 -0.03 -14.74 25.13
N LYS A 287 0.62 -15.79 25.63
CA LYS A 287 0.68 -17.10 25.00
C LYS A 287 -0.70 -17.67 24.70
N SER A 288 -1.64 -17.56 25.64
CA SER A 288 -3.04 -17.99 25.44
C SER A 288 -3.69 -17.26 24.27
N HIS A 289 -3.50 -15.93 24.16
CA HIS A 289 -4.03 -15.13 23.05
C HIS A 289 -3.37 -15.49 21.72
N VAL A 290 -2.04 -15.69 21.69
CA VAL A 290 -1.31 -16.14 20.49
C VAL A 290 -1.79 -17.50 20.03
N LEU A 291 -1.95 -18.47 20.94
CA LEU A 291 -2.44 -19.81 20.59
C LEU A 291 -3.87 -19.79 20.02
N LYS A 292 -4.74 -18.89 20.53
CA LYS A 292 -6.08 -18.70 19.95
C LYS A 292 -6.00 -18.14 18.52
N LEU A 293 -5.09 -17.19 18.27
CA LEU A 293 -4.85 -16.63 16.94
C LEU A 293 -4.35 -17.71 15.98
N VAL A 294 -3.28 -18.42 16.36
CA VAL A 294 -2.66 -19.46 15.52
C VAL A 294 -3.64 -20.59 15.19
N LYS A 295 -4.53 -21.00 16.10
CA LYS A 295 -5.58 -21.99 15.82
C LYS A 295 -6.53 -21.55 14.70
N VAL A 296 -6.86 -20.25 14.62
CA VAL A 296 -7.72 -19.73 13.56
C VAL A 296 -6.94 -19.56 12.26
N GLU A 297 -5.69 -19.08 12.34
CA GLU A 297 -4.80 -18.98 11.17
C GLU A 297 -4.52 -20.33 10.53
N ALA A 298 -4.35 -21.36 11.34
CA ALA A 298 -4.13 -22.74 10.87
C ALA A 298 -5.29 -23.29 10.02
N LEU A 299 -6.51 -22.75 10.14
CA LEU A 299 -7.65 -23.15 9.31
C LEU A 299 -7.66 -22.51 7.92
N PHE A 300 -6.84 -21.47 7.71
CA PHE A 300 -6.86 -20.71 6.46
C PHE A 300 -6.49 -21.54 5.24
N MET A 301 -5.33 -22.22 5.29
CA MET A 301 -4.86 -23.06 4.18
C MET A 301 -5.71 -24.32 3.94
N PRO A 302 -6.12 -25.10 4.95
CA PRO A 302 -7.00 -26.25 4.74
C PRO A 302 -8.31 -25.91 4.05
N ILE A 303 -8.94 -24.77 4.35
CA ILE A 303 -10.18 -24.34 3.71
C ILE A 303 -9.95 -24.01 2.23
N ILE A 304 -8.84 -23.33 1.90
CA ILE A 304 -8.49 -23.05 0.51
C ILE A 304 -8.28 -24.37 -0.25
N ILE A 305 -7.47 -25.28 0.28
CA ILE A 305 -7.16 -26.56 -0.35
C ILE A 305 -8.43 -27.39 -0.56
N LEU A 306 -9.32 -27.43 0.44
CA LEU A 306 -10.58 -28.16 0.36
C LEU A 306 -11.50 -27.61 -0.73
N LEU A 307 -11.68 -26.30 -0.82
CA LEU A 307 -12.59 -25.68 -1.78
C LEU A 307 -12.02 -25.67 -3.21
N VAL A 308 -10.70 -25.49 -3.36
CA VAL A 308 -10.03 -25.67 -4.66
C VAL A 308 -10.06 -27.13 -5.09
N GLY A 309 -9.82 -28.07 -4.16
CA GLY A 309 -9.96 -29.50 -4.41
C GLY A 309 -11.37 -29.89 -4.84
N LEU A 310 -12.39 -29.36 -4.15
CA LEU A 310 -13.81 -29.55 -4.53
C LEU A 310 -14.09 -29.01 -5.93
N SER A 311 -13.60 -27.81 -6.27
CA SER A 311 -13.71 -27.24 -7.61
C SER A 311 -13.05 -28.16 -8.66
N THR A 312 -11.86 -28.68 -8.36
CA THR A 312 -11.14 -29.62 -9.25
C THR A 312 -11.94 -30.92 -9.43
N VAL A 313 -12.48 -31.51 -8.35
CA VAL A 313 -13.29 -32.73 -8.42
C VAL A 313 -14.56 -32.48 -9.25
N LEU A 314 -15.26 -31.36 -9.04
CA LEU A 314 -16.42 -30.99 -9.84
C LEU A 314 -16.06 -30.80 -11.32
N THR A 315 -14.92 -30.16 -11.60
CA THR A 315 -14.41 -29.96 -12.96
C THR A 315 -14.15 -31.29 -13.66
N VAL A 316 -13.48 -32.22 -12.97
CA VAL A 316 -13.20 -33.55 -13.53
C VAL A 316 -14.48 -34.37 -13.72
N TYR A 317 -15.37 -34.39 -12.74
CA TYR A 317 -16.61 -35.15 -12.79
C TYR A 317 -17.55 -34.64 -13.89
N VAL A 318 -17.92 -33.35 -13.85
CA VAL A 318 -18.82 -32.76 -14.84
C VAL A 318 -18.16 -32.70 -16.22
N GLY A 319 -16.87 -32.32 -16.30
CA GLY A 319 -16.11 -32.33 -17.55
C GLY A 319 -16.02 -33.71 -18.16
N GLY A 320 -15.79 -34.76 -17.36
CA GLY A 320 -15.77 -36.15 -17.80
C GLY A 320 -17.10 -36.60 -18.40
N LEU A 321 -18.23 -36.26 -17.78
CA LEU A 321 -19.55 -36.52 -18.35
C LEU A 321 -19.75 -35.83 -19.71
N ARG A 322 -19.37 -34.55 -19.81
CA ARG A 322 -19.46 -33.76 -21.06
C ARG A 322 -18.55 -34.33 -22.17
N VAL A 323 -17.36 -34.84 -21.82
CA VAL A 323 -16.47 -35.54 -22.77
C VAL A 323 -17.10 -36.84 -23.26
N MET A 324 -17.72 -37.61 -22.36
CA MET A 324 -18.42 -38.86 -22.74
C MET A 324 -19.64 -38.58 -23.65
N GLU A 325 -20.32 -37.45 -23.48
CA GLU A 325 -21.41 -36.98 -24.34
C GLU A 325 -20.91 -36.42 -25.71
N GLY A 326 -19.60 -36.34 -25.92
CA GLY A 326 -18.99 -35.77 -27.13
C GLY A 326 -19.11 -34.25 -27.25
N GLN A 327 -19.46 -33.54 -26.17
CA GLN A 327 -19.69 -32.10 -26.16
C GLN A 327 -18.44 -31.30 -25.77
N LEU A 328 -17.42 -31.98 -25.23
CA LEU A 328 -16.19 -31.36 -24.74
C LEU A 328 -14.99 -32.26 -25.09
N GLU A 329 -13.83 -31.64 -25.31
CA GLU A 329 -12.58 -32.35 -25.47
C GLU A 329 -11.87 -32.57 -24.14
N LEU A 330 -11.05 -33.64 -24.05
CA LEU A 330 -10.33 -33.97 -22.81
C LEU A 330 -9.42 -32.82 -22.33
N GLY A 331 -8.74 -32.16 -23.27
CA GLY A 331 -7.85 -31.04 -22.98
C GLY A 331 -8.52 -29.86 -22.27
N HIS A 332 -9.81 -29.66 -22.53
CA HIS A 332 -10.55 -28.59 -21.85
C HIS A 332 -10.69 -28.84 -20.33
N ILE A 333 -10.77 -30.11 -19.88
CA ILE A 333 -10.79 -30.42 -18.44
C ILE A 333 -9.51 -29.93 -17.78
N PHE A 334 -8.35 -30.20 -18.37
CA PHE A 334 -7.05 -29.75 -17.86
C PHE A 334 -6.95 -28.22 -17.90
N GLN A 335 -7.40 -27.60 -18.98
CA GLN A 335 -7.45 -26.14 -19.13
C GLN A 335 -8.29 -25.52 -18.00
N PHE A 336 -9.44 -26.07 -17.67
CA PHE A 336 -10.29 -25.61 -16.57
C PHE A 336 -9.64 -25.79 -15.21
N ILE A 337 -8.94 -26.90 -14.97
CA ILE A 337 -8.17 -27.11 -13.73
C ILE A 337 -7.11 -26.02 -13.57
N PHE A 338 -6.39 -25.67 -14.63
CA PHE A 338 -5.43 -24.57 -14.59
C PHE A 338 -6.10 -23.22 -14.34
N TYR A 339 -7.26 -22.95 -14.94
CA TYR A 339 -8.01 -21.72 -14.72
C TYR A 339 -8.52 -21.59 -13.28
N VAL A 340 -9.02 -22.66 -12.67
CA VAL A 340 -9.41 -22.70 -11.27
C VAL A 340 -8.21 -22.38 -10.36
N ASN A 341 -7.06 -23.01 -10.63
CA ASN A 341 -5.83 -22.74 -9.88
C ASN A 341 -5.37 -21.27 -10.06
N LEU A 342 -5.47 -20.71 -11.27
CA LEU A 342 -5.12 -19.32 -11.57
C LEU A 342 -6.02 -18.35 -10.84
N LEU A 343 -7.30 -18.67 -10.66
CA LEU A 343 -8.28 -17.87 -9.93
C LEU A 343 -8.19 -18.01 -8.40
N THR A 344 -7.52 -19.01 -7.88
CA THR A 344 -7.42 -19.25 -6.42
C THR A 344 -6.85 -18.05 -5.69
N TRP A 345 -5.70 -17.52 -6.14
CA TRP A 345 -5.06 -16.36 -5.53
C TRP A 345 -5.91 -15.07 -5.60
N PRO A 346 -6.51 -14.71 -6.73
CA PRO A 346 -7.49 -13.63 -6.81
C PRO A 346 -8.53 -13.67 -5.70
N PHE A 347 -9.26 -14.75 -5.58
CA PHE A 347 -10.32 -14.88 -4.58
C PHE A 347 -9.78 -14.84 -3.14
N ALA A 348 -8.62 -15.44 -2.88
CA ALA A 348 -7.98 -15.42 -1.57
C ALA A 348 -7.49 -14.01 -1.15
N SER A 349 -7.06 -13.19 -2.09
CA SER A 349 -6.43 -11.90 -1.81
C SER A 349 -7.41 -10.74 -1.60
N VAL A 350 -8.71 -10.92 -1.88
CA VAL A 350 -9.73 -9.85 -1.73
C VAL A 350 -9.73 -9.26 -0.31
N GLY A 351 -9.66 -10.12 0.71
CA GLY A 351 -9.62 -9.67 2.11
C GLY A 351 -8.39 -8.85 2.45
N TRP A 352 -7.22 -9.25 1.93
CA TRP A 352 -5.99 -8.50 2.12
C TRP A 352 -6.01 -7.12 1.44
N VAL A 353 -6.49 -7.06 0.21
CA VAL A 353 -6.63 -5.79 -0.52
C VAL A 353 -7.61 -4.86 0.21
N THR A 354 -8.74 -5.38 0.70
CA THR A 354 -9.71 -4.62 1.48
C THR A 354 -9.07 -4.05 2.75
N SER A 355 -8.24 -4.84 3.45
CA SER A 355 -7.49 -4.37 4.64
C SER A 355 -6.53 -3.24 4.30
N LEU A 356 -5.81 -3.31 3.17
CA LEU A 356 -4.94 -2.21 2.71
C LEU A 356 -5.72 -0.92 2.49
N VAL A 357 -6.89 -1.00 1.86
CA VAL A 357 -7.76 0.15 1.60
C VAL A 357 -8.26 0.77 2.91
N GLN A 358 -8.72 -0.05 3.87
CA GLN A 358 -9.20 0.41 5.18
C GLN A 358 -8.09 1.10 6.00
N LYS A 359 -6.90 0.51 6.04
CA LYS A 359 -5.75 1.09 6.73
C LYS A 359 -5.34 2.42 6.10
N ALA A 360 -5.34 2.50 4.78
CA ALA A 360 -5.02 3.73 4.07
C ALA A 360 -6.08 4.83 4.29
N GLU A 361 -7.38 4.48 4.33
CA GLU A 361 -8.46 5.43 4.64
C GLU A 361 -8.28 6.05 6.02
N ALA A 362 -8.01 5.23 7.05
CA ALA A 362 -7.78 5.70 8.40
C ALA A 362 -6.54 6.59 8.49
N SER A 363 -5.43 6.20 7.85
CA SER A 363 -4.20 7.00 7.82
C SER A 363 -4.36 8.30 7.06
N MET A 364 -5.07 8.29 5.92
CA MET A 364 -5.34 9.51 5.15
C MET A 364 -6.26 10.47 5.92
N ALA A 365 -7.23 9.96 6.69
CA ALA A 365 -8.06 10.80 7.54
C ALA A 365 -7.24 11.56 8.59
N ARG A 366 -6.24 10.91 9.22
CA ARG A 366 -5.31 11.58 10.16
C ARG A 366 -4.43 12.61 9.47
N ILE A 367 -3.93 12.31 8.27
CA ILE A 367 -3.14 13.25 7.47
C ILE A 367 -3.98 14.47 7.09
N LEU A 368 -5.24 14.27 6.68
CA LEU A 368 -6.13 15.39 6.34
C LEU A 368 -6.43 16.26 7.54
N HIS A 369 -6.78 15.66 8.67
CA HIS A 369 -7.01 16.41 9.92
C HIS A 369 -5.79 17.28 10.28
N PHE A 370 -4.58 16.76 10.07
CA PHE A 370 -3.36 17.52 10.25
C PHE A 370 -3.20 18.65 9.21
N LEU A 371 -3.45 18.38 7.93
CA LEU A 371 -3.33 19.37 6.86
C LEU A 371 -4.40 20.47 6.91
N ASP A 372 -5.52 20.20 7.58
CA ASP A 372 -6.60 21.15 7.81
C ASP A 372 -6.38 22.01 9.09
N THR A 373 -5.33 21.72 9.87
CA THR A 373 -4.95 22.55 11.03
C THR A 373 -4.37 23.86 10.53
N GLU A 374 -4.99 24.95 10.85
CA GLU A 374 -4.52 26.29 10.48
C GLU A 374 -3.56 26.83 11.54
N PRO A 375 -2.54 27.61 11.15
CA PRO A 375 -1.69 28.31 12.09
C PRO A 375 -2.48 29.40 12.85
N GLU A 376 -2.26 29.52 14.17
CA GLU A 376 -2.87 30.55 14.99
C GLU A 376 -2.29 31.93 14.67
N ILE A 377 -0.98 31.99 14.34
CA ILE A 377 -0.29 33.23 14.02
C ILE A 377 -0.34 33.48 12.52
N VAL A 378 -1.24 34.34 12.10
CA VAL A 378 -1.37 34.79 10.71
C VAL A 378 -0.91 36.22 10.58
N SER A 379 -0.04 36.52 9.63
CA SER A 379 0.29 37.88 9.28
C SER A 379 -0.83 38.51 8.45
N GLU A 380 -1.49 39.55 8.91
CA GLU A 380 -2.58 40.23 8.16
C GLU A 380 -2.15 40.68 6.76
N SER A 381 -0.86 40.89 6.54
CA SER A 381 -0.29 41.19 5.22
C SER A 381 -0.48 40.09 4.18
N ASN A 382 -0.74 38.85 4.60
CA ASN A 382 -1.05 37.73 3.69
C ASN A 382 -2.51 37.72 3.22
N VAL A 383 -3.42 38.47 3.89
CA VAL A 383 -4.85 38.50 3.56
C VAL A 383 -5.17 39.51 2.45
N LYS A 384 -4.30 40.51 2.25
CA LYS A 384 -4.48 41.55 1.21
C LYS A 384 -3.28 41.57 0.26
N SER A 385 -3.11 40.56 -0.57
CA SER A 385 -2.19 40.62 -1.72
C SER A 385 -2.76 41.55 -2.79
N GLY A 386 -2.55 42.86 -2.62
CA GLY A 386 -3.02 43.89 -3.57
C GLY A 386 -2.79 45.30 -3.13
N ALA A 387 -2.41 45.53 -1.86
CA ALA A 387 -1.99 46.85 -1.42
C ALA A 387 -0.49 46.80 -1.08
N GLU A 388 0.33 47.47 -1.85
CA GLU A 388 1.68 47.88 -1.43
C GLU A 388 1.51 48.49 -0.04
N ASN A 389 2.07 47.83 0.97
CA ASN A 389 1.98 48.29 2.36
C ASN A 389 2.75 49.58 2.50
N ASN A 390 2.08 50.72 2.30
CA ASN A 390 2.53 52.03 2.77
C ASN A 390 2.37 52.07 4.30
N PHE A 391 3.21 51.30 5.03
CA PHE A 391 3.43 51.43 6.48
C PHE A 391 4.23 52.70 6.82
N GLU A 392 4.30 53.68 5.92
CA GLU A 392 5.04 54.93 6.15
C GLU A 392 4.37 55.85 7.18
N ALA A 393 3.08 55.65 7.53
CA ALA A 393 2.34 56.61 8.34
C ALA A 393 2.58 56.54 9.86
N GLU A 394 3.08 55.41 10.42
CA GLU A 394 3.34 55.26 11.87
C GLU A 394 4.72 54.67 12.22
N TYR A 395 5.61 54.47 11.23
CA TYR A 395 6.94 53.98 11.48
C TYR A 395 7.80 55.02 12.19
N ASN A 396 7.99 54.86 13.53
CA ASN A 396 8.90 55.66 14.31
C ASN A 396 10.15 54.85 14.65
N PRO A 397 11.29 54.99 13.94
CA PRO A 397 12.51 54.23 14.18
C PRO A 397 13.09 54.46 15.57
N SER A 398 12.71 55.53 16.27
CA SER A 398 13.16 55.84 17.64
C SER A 398 12.27 55.18 18.71
N ALA A 399 11.10 54.65 18.35
CA ALA A 399 10.27 53.91 19.28
C ALA A 399 10.81 52.50 19.46
N GLY A 400 11.01 52.06 20.67
CA GLY A 400 11.44 50.71 21.02
C GLY A 400 10.29 49.70 20.97
N LEU A 401 10.29 48.81 21.92
CA LEU A 401 9.22 47.79 22.13
C LEU A 401 8.31 48.28 23.27
N VAL A 402 7.01 48.32 23.05
CA VAL A 402 6.03 48.83 24.04
C VAL A 402 4.98 47.77 24.31
N PHE A 403 4.79 47.43 25.59
CA PHE A 403 3.73 46.57 26.12
C PHE A 403 2.64 47.47 26.73
N LYS A 404 1.38 47.32 26.27
CA LYS A 404 0.21 48.03 26.76
C LYS A 404 -0.82 47.03 27.26
N ASP A 405 -0.97 46.98 28.58
CA ASP A 405 -1.94 46.17 29.30
C ASP A 405 -1.96 44.68 28.84
N VAL A 406 -0.78 44.14 28.64
CA VAL A 406 -0.60 42.80 28.06
C VAL A 406 -0.94 41.69 29.06
N GLY A 407 -1.93 40.89 28.70
CA GLY A 407 -2.28 39.63 29.34
C GLY A 407 -2.06 38.42 28.43
N PHE A 408 -1.73 37.29 29.03
CA PHE A 408 -1.60 36.03 28.31
C PHE A 408 -2.08 34.85 29.14
N THR A 409 -3.02 34.09 28.57
CA THR A 409 -3.54 32.85 29.15
C THR A 409 -3.28 31.69 28.16
N TYR A 410 -2.63 30.60 28.62
CA TYR A 410 -2.45 29.40 27.83
C TYR A 410 -3.80 28.71 27.58
N SER A 411 -4.22 28.62 26.32
CA SER A 411 -5.54 28.10 25.94
C SER A 411 -5.75 26.63 26.37
N GLU A 412 -4.71 25.83 26.38
CA GLU A 412 -4.77 24.41 26.70
C GLU A 412 -4.94 24.13 28.20
N THR A 413 -4.28 24.93 29.04
CA THR A 413 -4.24 24.71 30.50
C THR A 413 -5.10 25.68 31.29
N GLY A 414 -5.56 26.80 30.66
CA GLY A 414 -6.25 27.86 31.31
C GLY A 414 -5.37 28.69 32.28
N ILE A 415 -4.05 28.45 32.27
CA ILE A 415 -3.13 29.17 33.17
C ILE A 415 -2.91 30.61 32.68
N LYS A 416 -3.31 31.59 33.48
CA LYS A 416 -3.02 32.99 33.24
C LYS A 416 -1.56 33.27 33.64
N ALA A 417 -0.68 33.39 32.62
CA ALA A 417 0.75 33.58 32.81
C ALA A 417 1.18 35.01 32.96
N LEU A 418 0.44 35.94 32.34
CA LEU A 418 0.67 37.41 32.41
C LEU A 418 -0.65 38.12 32.61
N GLU A 419 -0.63 39.22 33.37
CA GLU A 419 -1.79 40.04 33.64
C GLU A 419 -1.40 41.53 33.70
N GLY A 420 -2.00 42.36 32.82
CA GLY A 420 -1.86 43.78 32.86
C GLY A 420 -0.42 44.31 32.75
N LEU A 421 0.43 43.65 31.98
CA LEU A 421 1.84 43.99 31.87
C LEU A 421 2.03 45.26 31.04
N ASN A 422 2.61 46.28 31.67
CA ASN A 422 2.89 47.59 31.05
C ASN A 422 4.38 47.92 31.22
N PHE A 423 5.14 48.04 30.15
CA PHE A 423 6.48 48.57 30.13
C PHE A 423 6.91 49.00 28.72
N THR A 424 7.95 49.82 28.67
CA THR A 424 8.56 50.28 27.42
C THR A 424 10.04 49.93 27.43
N LEU A 425 10.52 49.35 26.37
CA LEU A 425 11.94 49.12 26.10
C LEU A 425 12.39 50.18 25.07
N GLU A 426 13.18 51.13 25.51
CA GLU A 426 13.72 52.17 24.65
C GLU A 426 14.87 51.66 23.78
N VAL A 427 15.10 52.27 22.63
CA VAL A 427 16.18 51.88 21.72
C VAL A 427 17.54 52.08 22.43
N GLY A 428 18.40 51.07 22.31
CA GLY A 428 19.73 51.06 22.93
C GLY A 428 19.77 50.75 24.44
N THR A 429 18.64 50.41 25.05
CA THR A 429 18.57 50.06 26.46
C THR A 429 18.60 48.55 26.66
N THR A 430 19.01 48.11 27.86
CA THR A 430 18.99 46.71 28.30
C THR A 430 18.04 46.58 29.47
N VAL A 431 17.12 45.61 29.42
CA VAL A 431 16.18 45.30 30.50
C VAL A 431 16.43 43.89 31.02
N ALA A 432 16.56 43.77 32.34
CA ALA A 432 16.66 42.47 33.02
C ALA A 432 15.28 42.13 33.63
N ILE A 433 14.76 40.95 33.27
CA ILE A 433 13.50 40.42 33.80
C ILE A 433 13.84 39.33 34.83
N THR A 434 13.52 39.58 36.11
CA THR A 434 13.78 38.66 37.24
C THR A 434 12.47 38.24 37.89
N GLY A 435 12.49 37.09 38.54
CA GLY A 435 11.32 36.54 39.23
C GLY A 435 11.44 35.05 39.51
N ARG A 436 10.51 34.52 40.31
CA ARG A 436 10.45 33.10 40.65
C ARG A 436 10.20 32.24 39.44
N THR A 437 10.55 30.96 39.50
CA THR A 437 10.17 29.95 38.45
C THR A 437 8.65 29.97 38.31
N GLY A 438 8.18 29.96 37.06
CA GLY A 438 6.74 29.99 36.73
C GLY A 438 6.11 31.42 36.74
N SER A 439 6.89 32.51 36.94
CA SER A 439 6.35 33.88 36.93
C SER A 439 6.13 34.51 35.54
N GLY A 440 6.13 33.75 34.46
CA GLY A 440 5.85 34.23 33.11
C GLY A 440 7.03 34.86 32.34
N LYS A 441 8.27 34.80 32.86
CA LYS A 441 9.45 35.40 32.20
C LYS A 441 9.67 34.88 30.76
N SER A 442 9.63 33.56 30.59
CA SER A 442 9.78 32.97 29.25
C SER A 442 8.61 33.28 28.33
N THR A 443 7.41 33.46 28.90
CA THR A 443 6.21 33.86 28.15
C THR A 443 6.37 35.26 27.54
N ILE A 444 6.96 36.18 28.28
CA ILE A 444 7.28 37.52 27.75
C ILE A 444 8.17 37.42 26.51
N LEU A 445 9.26 36.63 26.60
CA LEU A 445 10.18 36.43 25.46
C LEU A 445 9.50 35.76 24.26
N GLN A 446 8.60 34.83 24.50
CA GLN A 446 7.84 34.16 23.43
C GLN A 446 6.86 35.13 22.73
N LEU A 447 6.25 36.06 23.49
CA LEU A 447 5.41 37.14 22.95
C LEU A 447 6.25 38.14 22.17
N VAL A 448 7.44 38.52 22.67
CA VAL A 448 8.38 39.41 21.95
C VAL A 448 8.77 38.78 20.60
N MET A 449 9.07 37.51 20.58
CA MET A 449 9.42 36.77 19.33
C MET A 449 8.20 36.50 18.44
N ARG A 450 7.01 36.89 18.87
CA ARG A 450 5.73 36.58 18.25
C ARG A 450 5.64 35.07 17.91
N MET A 451 6.02 34.25 18.90
CA MET A 451 5.74 32.80 18.88
C MET A 451 4.32 32.49 19.38
N MET A 452 3.69 33.46 20.02
CA MET A 452 2.31 33.51 20.50
C MET A 452 1.85 34.97 20.43
N ASP A 453 0.57 35.23 20.19
CA ASP A 453 -0.02 36.58 20.29
C ASP A 453 -0.63 36.81 21.69
N PRO A 454 -0.64 38.01 22.24
CA PRO A 454 -1.23 38.29 23.54
C PRO A 454 -2.74 38.00 23.52
N THR A 455 -3.29 37.51 24.65
CA THR A 455 -4.74 37.28 24.82
C THR A 455 -5.48 38.56 25.18
N GLU A 456 -4.79 39.52 25.83
CA GLU A 456 -5.29 40.82 26.22
C GLU A 456 -4.20 41.89 25.96
N GLY A 457 -4.60 43.12 25.65
CA GLY A 457 -3.69 44.22 25.39
C GLY A 457 -2.98 44.12 24.04
N SER A 458 -1.89 44.88 23.88
CA SER A 458 -1.12 44.93 22.63
C SER A 458 0.38 45.13 22.85
N ILE A 459 1.16 44.62 21.90
CA ILE A 459 2.62 44.78 21.84
C ILE A 459 2.93 45.50 20.53
N SER A 460 3.66 46.61 20.61
CA SER A 460 4.09 47.37 19.44
C SER A 460 5.62 47.43 19.34
N PHE A 461 6.13 47.42 18.12
CA PHE A 461 7.54 47.54 17.78
C PHE A 461 7.71 48.67 16.75
N LYS A 462 8.61 49.64 17.03
CA LYS A 462 8.85 50.81 16.20
C LYS A 462 7.57 51.58 15.85
N GLY A 463 6.63 51.65 16.81
CA GLY A 463 5.37 52.41 16.68
C GLY A 463 4.21 51.61 16.07
N ALA A 464 4.45 50.44 15.46
CA ALA A 464 3.41 49.61 14.86
C ALA A 464 3.16 48.33 15.69
N GLU A 465 1.89 47.91 15.79
CA GLU A 465 1.52 46.67 16.50
C GLU A 465 2.15 45.44 15.84
N LEU A 466 2.64 44.48 16.65
CA LEU A 466 3.32 43.28 16.16
C LEU A 466 2.45 42.45 15.20
N GLY A 467 1.12 42.46 15.40
CA GLY A 467 0.16 41.76 14.52
C GLY A 467 0.22 42.25 13.07
N LEU A 468 0.55 43.52 12.87
CA LEU A 468 0.63 44.17 11.56
C LEU A 468 1.94 43.91 10.82
N TRP A 469 2.99 43.49 11.53
CA TRP A 469 4.28 43.21 10.90
C TRP A 469 4.24 41.91 10.13
N LYS A 470 4.88 41.90 8.95
CA LYS A 470 5.21 40.64 8.28
C LYS A 470 6.20 39.89 9.16
N LEU A 471 5.83 38.63 9.55
CA LEU A 471 6.55 37.87 10.57
C LEU A 471 8.04 37.68 10.22
N GLU A 472 8.34 37.39 8.95
CA GLU A 472 9.72 37.25 8.45
C GLU A 472 10.52 38.54 8.66
N THR A 473 9.96 39.71 8.24
CA THR A 473 10.62 40.98 8.35
C THR A 473 10.84 41.38 9.82
N TYR A 474 9.87 41.10 10.71
CA TYR A 474 10.03 41.36 12.14
C TYR A 474 11.15 40.49 12.74
N ARG A 475 11.18 39.21 12.44
CA ARG A 475 12.18 38.24 12.97
C ARG A 475 13.59 38.50 12.43
N GLU A 476 13.75 39.14 11.27
CA GLU A 476 15.05 39.60 10.75
C GLU A 476 15.71 40.65 11.64
N HIS A 477 14.91 41.38 12.43
CA HIS A 477 15.41 42.42 13.36
C HIS A 477 15.63 41.89 14.78
N THR A 478 15.41 40.59 15.01
CA THR A 478 15.46 39.99 16.35
C THR A 478 16.43 38.82 16.40
N GLY A 479 17.25 38.76 17.45
CA GLY A 479 18.05 37.57 17.81
C GLY A 479 17.47 36.91 19.04
N TYR A 480 17.34 35.58 19.03
CA TYR A 480 16.79 34.81 20.12
C TYR A 480 17.74 33.73 20.59
N VAL A 481 18.07 33.74 21.88
CA VAL A 481 18.87 32.69 22.54
C VAL A 481 17.96 31.99 23.55
N PRO A 482 17.52 30.73 23.27
CA PRO A 482 16.69 29.98 24.20
C PRO A 482 17.49 29.48 25.42
N GLN A 483 16.79 29.10 26.50
CA GLN A 483 17.39 28.51 27.69
C GLN A 483 18.00 27.13 27.36
N ASP A 484 17.28 26.31 26.61
CA ASP A 484 17.75 25.01 26.15
C ASP A 484 18.37 25.14 24.75
N VAL A 485 19.67 24.93 24.66
CA VAL A 485 20.42 25.02 23.40
C VAL A 485 20.16 23.80 22.56
N PHE A 486 19.75 23.99 21.32
CA PHE A 486 19.57 22.93 20.33
C PHE A 486 20.59 23.11 19.19
N LEU A 487 21.31 22.03 18.84
CA LEU A 487 22.19 21.99 17.69
C LEU A 487 21.63 21.04 16.65
N PHE A 488 21.56 21.49 15.42
CA PHE A 488 21.23 20.64 14.29
C PHE A 488 22.37 19.66 13.99
N SER A 489 22.02 18.48 13.47
CA SER A 489 23.02 17.49 13.03
C SER A 489 23.68 17.96 11.72
N ASP A 490 24.51 18.99 11.84
CA ASP A 490 25.19 19.68 10.76
C ASP A 490 26.58 20.17 11.24
N THR A 491 27.35 20.82 10.37
CA THR A 491 28.64 21.38 10.74
C THR A 491 28.48 22.48 11.81
N ILE A 492 29.56 22.75 12.55
CA ILE A 492 29.59 23.85 13.52
C ILE A 492 29.34 25.18 12.78
N GLU A 493 29.95 25.37 11.62
CA GLU A 493 29.79 26.54 10.78
C GLU A 493 28.31 26.77 10.41
N ASN A 494 27.62 25.74 9.92
CA ASN A 494 26.20 25.82 9.56
C ASN A 494 25.29 26.08 10.80
N ASN A 495 25.64 25.56 11.97
CA ASN A 495 24.93 25.86 13.21
C ASN A 495 25.14 27.33 13.66
N ILE A 496 26.33 27.88 13.48
CA ILE A 496 26.63 29.28 13.82
C ILE A 496 25.95 30.24 12.83
N SER A 497 26.01 29.92 11.53
CA SER A 497 25.44 30.74 10.46
C SER A 497 23.94 30.55 10.24
N PHE A 498 23.27 29.70 11.03
CA PHE A 498 21.85 29.32 10.85
C PHE A 498 20.89 30.51 10.73
N GLY A 499 21.16 31.64 11.42
CA GLY A 499 20.36 32.85 11.38
C GLY A 499 20.72 33.86 10.27
N VAL A 500 21.74 33.59 9.45
CA VAL A 500 22.25 34.52 8.43
C VAL A 500 21.75 34.07 7.06
N LYS A 501 21.19 35.01 6.27
CA LYS A 501 20.58 34.71 4.96
C LYS A 501 21.61 34.45 3.84
N GLU A 502 22.77 35.06 3.92
CA GLU A 502 23.90 34.90 2.95
C GLU A 502 25.20 34.72 3.72
N PHE A 503 25.92 33.68 3.40
CA PHE A 503 27.28 33.40 3.89
C PHE A 503 28.22 33.34 2.71
#